data_2ed1c841973ad83ce5cae4778ae0be56
#
_entry.id   2ed1c841973ad83ce5cae4778ae0be56
#
_cell.length_a   1.000
_cell.length_b   1.000
_cell.length_c   1.000
_cell.angle_alpha   90.00
_cell.angle_beta   90.00
_cell.angle_gamma   90.00
#
_symmetry.space_group_name_H-M   'P 1'
#
loop_
_entity.id
_entity.type
_entity.pdbx_description
1 polymer ?
#
loop_
_entity_poly.entity_id
_entity_poly.type
_entity_poly.pdbx_seq_one_letter_code
_entity_poly.pdbx_strand_id
1 'polypeptide(L)'
;MIITYANVFLFVLMSKKSVITLFEKSLSSPKSIPFRVEAPIISPYKFLIMNLLYNVLFRECHRITSRRLYFGVCILLPLFCLFFMATIFGNGQMENIPIGIVDQDNTAASRTIARRIAATPTFRVTEHFTDEASARQALQRKEIYGYLSIPPQFEQKTVSGTGATLTYYYHYALLSVGSELMAAFETTLAPVALSPIVVQAEALGVGQEQIQTFLLPVEANTHPLYNPDMDYSIYLSQPFFFVLFQILILLVTVYAIGSEFKFGTTQEWMGAATPAGKDPANLRNADMLTAVAGKLLPYTVMFSVIGILANYVLFGLMNIPFQGSLWLMNIVTVLFIMATQALAVLIFSIFPKIAYIISVVSMVGSLGATLSGVTFPVTAMYAPVHAASYLFPVRHFTEAAQAMIYFGAGFAYFWQSVAVLLVFLLLAILILPLLKWWILRRKESEETLHIGDKALSGIAATDIQSGISSGTSPGTEASLSNVIRHEWKAIATNPAILLVLAGGIFLYGLLYNYMYAPNLVRKA
;
A
#
# COMPACT_ATOMS: atom_id res chain seq x y z
N MET A 1 -15.73 -8.78 -23.54
CA MET A 1 -15.61 -7.51 -22.82
C MET A 1 -14.17 -7.16 -22.45
N ILE A 2 -13.36 -8.10 -21.91
CA ILE A 2 -11.92 -7.91 -21.62
C ILE A 2 -11.10 -7.58 -22.90
N ILE A 3 -11.43 -8.21 -24.02
CA ILE A 3 -10.79 -7.98 -25.33
C ILE A 3 -11.04 -6.54 -25.84
N THR A 4 -12.18 -5.94 -25.54
CA THR A 4 -12.52 -4.58 -25.94
C THR A 4 -11.71 -3.54 -25.15
N TYR A 5 -11.47 -3.77 -23.86
CA TYR A 5 -10.65 -2.89 -23.01
C TYR A 5 -9.15 -3.06 -23.27
N ALA A 6 -8.69 -4.27 -23.57
CA ALA A 6 -7.31 -4.50 -24.00
C ALA A 6 -7.02 -3.80 -25.34
N ASN A 7 -7.99 -3.79 -26.26
CA ASN A 7 -7.87 -3.05 -27.52
C ASN A 7 -7.85 -1.53 -27.33
N VAL A 8 -8.57 -0.98 -26.37
CA VAL A 8 -8.50 0.46 -26.04
C VAL A 8 -7.13 0.81 -25.43
N PHE A 9 -6.57 -0.08 -24.60
CA PHE A 9 -5.22 0.11 -24.03
C PHE A 9 -4.11 -0.05 -25.07
N LEU A 10 -4.23 -1.03 -25.98
CA LEU A 10 -3.34 -1.18 -27.14
C LEU A 10 -3.48 0.02 -28.11
N PHE A 11 -4.67 0.57 -28.27
CA PHE A 11 -4.94 1.73 -29.10
C PHE A 11 -4.27 3.01 -28.56
N VAL A 12 -4.17 3.17 -27.24
CA VAL A 12 -3.43 4.27 -26.60
C VAL A 12 -1.91 4.08 -26.68
N LEU A 13 -1.42 2.83 -26.77
CA LEU A 13 0.01 2.51 -26.88
C LEU A 13 0.54 2.48 -28.33
N MET A 14 -0.33 2.30 -29.34
CA MET A 14 0.07 2.26 -30.74
C MET A 14 0.32 3.65 -31.32
N SER A 15 1.56 3.86 -31.66
CA SER A 15 2.20 4.84 -32.53
C SER A 15 1.37 6.04 -33.07
N LYS A 16 1.87 7.24 -32.77
CA LYS A 16 1.45 8.57 -33.23
C LYS A 16 1.08 8.71 -34.71
N LYS A 17 1.53 7.84 -35.61
CA LYS A 17 1.29 7.94 -37.07
C LYS A 17 0.00 7.27 -37.55
N SER A 18 -0.46 6.21 -36.89
CA SER A 18 -1.60 5.42 -37.38
C SER A 18 -2.97 5.98 -36.96
N VAL A 19 -3.05 6.71 -35.87
CA VAL A 19 -4.31 7.28 -35.35
C VAL A 19 -4.71 8.53 -36.14
N ILE A 20 -3.76 9.37 -36.50
CA ILE A 20 -4.02 10.62 -37.26
C ILE A 20 -4.46 10.29 -38.67
N THR A 21 -3.83 9.30 -39.33
CA THR A 21 -4.19 8.89 -40.69
C THR A 21 -5.53 8.18 -40.82
N LEU A 22 -6.00 7.49 -39.78
CA LEU A 22 -7.33 6.87 -39.78
C LEU A 22 -8.44 7.91 -39.55
N PHE A 23 -8.19 8.97 -38.81
CA PHE A 23 -9.15 10.04 -38.54
C PHE A 23 -9.26 11.02 -39.72
N GLU A 24 -8.16 11.36 -40.37
CA GLU A 24 -8.20 12.20 -41.57
C GLU A 24 -8.89 11.52 -42.76
N LYS A 25 -8.78 10.19 -42.87
CA LYS A 25 -9.44 9.40 -43.92
C LYS A 25 -10.95 9.26 -43.71
N SER A 26 -11.44 9.41 -42.45
CA SER A 26 -12.87 9.39 -42.11
C SER A 26 -13.58 10.72 -42.40
N LEU A 27 -12.84 11.82 -42.48
CA LEU A 27 -13.40 13.18 -42.70
C LEU A 27 -13.42 13.62 -44.17
N SER A 28 -12.80 12.87 -45.08
CA SER A 28 -12.62 13.31 -46.48
C SER A 28 -13.54 12.65 -47.51
N SER A 29 -14.61 11.96 -47.14
CA SER A 29 -15.55 11.38 -48.11
C SER A 29 -17.00 11.86 -47.88
N PRO A 30 -17.51 12.80 -48.70
CA PRO A 30 -18.91 13.16 -48.69
C PRO A 30 -19.69 12.20 -49.62
N LYS A 31 -20.13 11.05 -49.13
CA LYS A 31 -21.17 10.27 -49.79
C LYS A 31 -22.39 10.16 -48.85
N SER A 32 -23.38 10.94 -49.22
CA SER A 32 -24.74 10.96 -48.71
C SER A 32 -25.38 9.57 -48.82
N ILE A 33 -25.59 8.93 -47.65
CA ILE A 33 -26.54 7.84 -47.49
C ILE A 33 -27.61 8.36 -46.52
N PRO A 34 -28.91 8.42 -46.89
CA PRO A 34 -29.96 8.84 -45.98
C PRO A 34 -30.34 7.64 -45.08
N PHE A 35 -29.57 7.42 -44.04
CA PHE A 35 -30.01 6.56 -42.94
C PHE A 35 -30.48 7.46 -41.81
N ARG A 36 -31.79 7.64 -41.70
CA ARG A 36 -32.44 8.35 -40.61
C ARG A 36 -32.38 7.46 -39.37
N VAL A 37 -31.22 7.44 -38.71
CA VAL A 37 -31.10 6.98 -37.34
C VAL A 37 -31.57 8.14 -36.48
N GLU A 38 -32.68 7.96 -35.78
CA GLU A 38 -33.08 8.82 -34.68
C GLU A 38 -31.96 8.75 -33.64
N ALA A 39 -30.97 9.65 -33.74
CA ALA A 39 -29.94 9.83 -32.75
C ALA A 39 -30.63 10.27 -31.44
N PRO A 40 -30.39 9.62 -30.29
CA PRO A 40 -30.90 10.09 -29.02
C PRO A 40 -30.45 11.54 -28.86
N ILE A 41 -31.38 12.44 -28.57
CA ILE A 41 -31.15 13.88 -28.40
C ILE A 41 -30.22 14.04 -27.20
N ILE A 42 -28.92 13.92 -27.43
CA ILE A 42 -27.89 14.27 -26.45
C ILE A 42 -27.96 15.79 -26.33
N SER A 43 -28.41 16.30 -25.19
CA SER A 43 -28.44 17.72 -24.91
C SER A 43 -27.11 18.37 -25.32
N PRO A 44 -27.12 19.51 -26.05
CA PRO A 44 -25.89 20.20 -26.50
C PRO A 44 -24.93 20.48 -25.33
N TYR A 45 -25.44 20.56 -24.13
CA TYR A 45 -24.67 20.71 -22.89
C TYR A 45 -23.84 19.44 -22.55
N LYS A 46 -24.40 18.23 -22.74
CA LYS A 46 -23.66 16.97 -22.53
C LYS A 46 -22.53 16.81 -23.54
N PHE A 47 -22.77 17.17 -24.79
CA PHE A 47 -21.76 17.13 -25.84
C PHE A 47 -20.59 18.11 -25.55
N LEU A 48 -20.91 19.30 -25.05
CA LEU A 48 -19.90 20.29 -24.64
C LEU A 48 -19.02 19.77 -23.48
N ILE A 49 -19.64 19.23 -22.42
CA ILE A 49 -18.89 18.68 -21.27
C ILE A 49 -17.98 17.52 -21.72
N MET A 50 -18.46 16.66 -22.61
CA MET A 50 -17.69 15.52 -23.12
C MET A 50 -16.47 15.98 -23.92
N ASN A 51 -16.60 17.03 -24.74
CA ASN A 51 -15.46 17.61 -25.46
C ASN A 51 -14.43 18.26 -24.52
N LEU A 52 -14.88 18.96 -23.50
CA LEU A 52 -14.01 19.58 -22.49
C LEU A 52 -13.25 18.50 -21.68
N LEU A 53 -13.96 17.46 -21.24
CA LEU A 53 -13.36 16.31 -20.57
C LEU A 53 -12.27 15.66 -21.46
N TYR A 54 -12.58 15.46 -22.76
CA TYR A 54 -11.68 14.90 -23.74
C TYR A 54 -10.41 15.74 -23.91
N ASN A 55 -10.52 17.05 -23.99
CA ASN A 55 -9.38 17.95 -24.14
C ASN A 55 -8.42 17.86 -22.94
N VAL A 56 -8.96 17.86 -21.71
CA VAL A 56 -8.16 17.71 -20.49
C VAL A 56 -7.50 16.33 -20.44
N LEU A 57 -8.25 15.29 -20.76
CA LEU A 57 -7.77 13.90 -20.78
C LEU A 57 -6.64 13.73 -21.79
N PHE A 58 -6.81 14.22 -23.01
CA PHE A 58 -5.81 14.12 -24.07
C PHE A 58 -4.50 14.85 -23.68
N ARG A 59 -4.63 16.07 -23.13
CA ARG A 59 -3.50 16.83 -22.60
C ARG A 59 -2.72 16.04 -21.54
N GLU A 60 -3.43 15.40 -20.62
CA GLU A 60 -2.80 14.63 -19.54
C GLU A 60 -2.19 13.32 -20.05
N CYS A 61 -2.83 12.61 -20.96
CA CYS A 61 -2.27 11.44 -21.61
C CYS A 61 -0.96 11.78 -22.35
N HIS A 62 -0.94 12.89 -23.08
CA HIS A 62 0.28 13.38 -23.75
C HIS A 62 1.39 13.70 -22.75
N ARG A 63 1.05 14.28 -21.60
CA ARG A 63 2.00 14.59 -20.53
C ARG A 63 2.59 13.32 -19.90
N ILE A 64 1.77 12.31 -19.63
CA ILE A 64 2.20 11.01 -19.10
C ILE A 64 3.17 10.33 -20.06
N THR A 65 2.84 10.31 -21.36
CA THR A 65 3.63 9.63 -22.37
C THR A 65 4.91 10.38 -22.76
N SER A 66 4.94 11.71 -22.61
CA SER A 66 6.11 12.53 -22.97
C SER A 66 7.24 12.50 -21.93
N ARG A 67 6.97 12.13 -20.68
CA ARG A 67 7.94 12.16 -19.58
C ARG A 67 8.23 10.76 -19.07
N ARG A 68 9.47 10.29 -19.21
CA ARG A 68 9.93 8.97 -18.74
C ARG A 68 9.70 8.75 -17.25
N LEU A 69 9.76 9.81 -16.44
CA LEU A 69 9.52 9.73 -14.99
C LEU A 69 8.10 9.23 -14.67
N TYR A 70 7.08 9.71 -15.40
CA TYR A 70 5.70 9.26 -15.18
C TYR A 70 5.54 7.78 -15.49
N PHE A 71 6.14 7.29 -16.57
CA PHE A 71 6.14 5.85 -16.88
C PHE A 71 6.76 5.03 -15.75
N GLY A 72 7.94 5.46 -15.26
CA GLY A 72 8.64 4.77 -14.17
C GLY A 72 7.80 4.71 -12.88
N VAL A 73 7.26 5.85 -12.44
CA VAL A 73 6.56 5.93 -11.15
C VAL A 73 5.13 5.39 -11.23
N CYS A 74 4.44 5.58 -12.35
CA CYS A 74 3.04 5.19 -12.46
C CYS A 74 2.83 3.74 -12.91
N ILE A 75 3.78 3.14 -13.61
CA ILE A 75 3.65 1.78 -14.16
C ILE A 75 4.73 0.87 -13.58
N LEU A 76 6.01 1.22 -13.77
CA LEU A 76 7.11 0.33 -13.41
C LEU A 76 7.19 0.09 -11.89
N LEU A 77 7.03 1.14 -11.09
CA LEU A 77 7.14 1.03 -9.63
C LEU A 77 6.00 0.20 -9.00
N PRO A 78 4.71 0.39 -9.33
CA PRO A 78 3.65 -0.50 -8.83
C PRO A 78 3.81 -1.96 -9.29
N LEU A 79 4.22 -2.19 -10.55
CA LEU A 79 4.50 -3.54 -11.04
C LEU A 79 5.70 -4.17 -10.34
N PHE A 80 6.74 -3.39 -10.06
CA PHE A 80 7.87 -3.84 -9.24
C PHE A 80 7.42 -4.20 -7.83
N CYS A 81 6.59 -3.38 -7.18
CA CYS A 81 6.02 -3.70 -5.86
C CYS A 81 5.20 -4.99 -5.88
N LEU A 82 4.41 -5.22 -6.93
CA LEU A 82 3.64 -6.45 -7.10
C LEU A 82 4.56 -7.67 -7.23
N PHE A 83 5.54 -7.59 -8.13
CA PHE A 83 6.53 -8.65 -8.33
C PHE A 83 7.33 -8.92 -7.06
N PHE A 84 7.78 -7.87 -6.37
CA PHE A 84 8.51 -7.95 -5.12
C PHE A 84 7.69 -8.65 -4.02
N MET A 85 6.41 -8.29 -3.86
CA MET A 85 5.51 -8.95 -2.91
C MET A 85 5.28 -10.42 -3.26
N ALA A 86 5.04 -10.72 -4.55
CA ALA A 86 4.88 -12.08 -5.02
C ALA A 86 6.13 -12.95 -4.79
N THR A 87 7.33 -12.36 -4.88
CA THR A 87 8.59 -13.06 -4.68
C THR A 87 8.90 -13.29 -3.20
N ILE A 88 8.70 -12.28 -2.34
CA ILE A 88 8.95 -12.39 -0.90
C ILE A 88 8.05 -13.43 -0.25
N PHE A 89 6.78 -13.42 -0.60
CA PHE A 89 5.78 -14.31 0.01
C PHE A 89 5.51 -15.57 -0.83
N GLY A 90 6.28 -15.80 -1.91
CA GLY A 90 6.01 -16.88 -2.86
C GLY A 90 6.10 -18.29 -2.27
N ASN A 91 6.94 -18.49 -1.25
CA ASN A 91 7.06 -19.77 -0.56
C ASN A 91 6.01 -19.98 0.53
N GLY A 92 5.28 -18.93 0.90
CA GLY A 92 4.17 -18.97 1.85
C GLY A 92 4.57 -19.30 3.29
N GLN A 93 5.17 -20.43 3.53
CA GLN A 93 5.64 -20.89 4.83
C GLN A 93 7.10 -20.52 5.08
N MET A 94 7.43 -20.28 6.34
CA MET A 94 8.84 -20.10 6.74
C MET A 94 9.50 -21.46 6.91
N GLU A 95 10.36 -21.80 5.98
CA GLU A 95 11.18 -23.00 6.04
C GLU A 95 12.62 -22.69 6.42
N ASN A 96 13.33 -23.74 6.85
CA ASN A 96 14.78 -23.69 7.13
C ASN A 96 15.18 -22.63 8.16
N ILE A 97 14.37 -22.42 9.21
CA ILE A 97 14.70 -21.50 10.31
C ILE A 97 15.88 -22.10 11.09
N PRO A 98 17.00 -21.37 11.24
CA PRO A 98 18.18 -21.89 11.94
C PRO A 98 17.90 -22.08 13.43
N ILE A 99 18.09 -23.32 13.90
CA ILE A 99 17.95 -23.71 15.30
C ILE A 99 19.15 -24.50 15.77
N GLY A 100 19.35 -24.56 17.10
CA GLY A 100 20.35 -25.37 17.74
C GLY A 100 19.77 -26.57 18.49
N ILE A 101 20.58 -27.57 18.76
CA ILE A 101 20.24 -28.68 19.68
C ILE A 101 21.31 -28.76 20.76
N VAL A 102 20.88 -28.77 22.01
CA VAL A 102 21.71 -29.05 23.18
C VAL A 102 21.35 -30.44 23.67
N ASP A 103 22.18 -31.44 23.32
CA ASP A 103 21.98 -32.84 23.73
C ASP A 103 22.98 -33.21 24.82
N GLN A 104 22.50 -33.21 26.07
CA GLN A 104 23.29 -33.60 27.25
C GLN A 104 23.15 -35.09 27.60
N ASP A 105 22.22 -35.80 26.94
CA ASP A 105 21.97 -37.21 27.21
C ASP A 105 22.82 -38.15 26.33
N ASN A 106 23.03 -37.76 25.08
CA ASN A 106 23.84 -38.51 24.09
C ASN A 106 23.40 -39.97 23.89
N THR A 107 22.14 -40.29 24.08
CA THR A 107 21.57 -41.64 23.98
C THR A 107 20.99 -41.94 22.60
N ALA A 108 20.44 -43.15 22.41
CA ALA A 108 19.70 -43.50 21.21
C ALA A 108 18.38 -42.74 21.10
N ALA A 109 17.72 -42.47 22.23
CA ALA A 109 16.48 -41.72 22.30
C ALA A 109 16.70 -40.24 21.93
N SER A 110 17.74 -39.58 22.50
CA SER A 110 18.03 -38.16 22.19
C SER A 110 18.40 -37.98 20.72
N ARG A 111 19.22 -38.88 20.14
CA ARG A 111 19.54 -38.85 18.70
C ARG A 111 18.31 -39.03 17.79
N THR A 112 17.30 -39.81 18.25
CA THR A 112 16.07 -40.00 17.49
C THR A 112 15.25 -38.72 17.47
N ILE A 113 15.16 -38.01 18.61
CA ILE A 113 14.49 -36.69 18.71
C ILE A 113 15.21 -35.67 17.81
N ALA A 114 16.55 -35.60 17.90
CA ALA A 114 17.36 -34.71 17.07
C ALA A 114 17.12 -34.93 15.56
N ARG A 115 17.07 -36.20 15.13
CA ARG A 115 16.77 -36.57 13.73
C ARG A 115 15.34 -36.15 13.33
N ARG A 116 14.37 -36.30 14.21
CA ARG A 116 12.99 -35.91 13.96
C ARG A 116 12.85 -34.39 13.77
N ILE A 117 13.51 -33.62 14.63
CA ILE A 117 13.61 -32.14 14.50
C ILE A 117 14.29 -31.77 13.16
N ALA A 118 15.42 -32.41 12.83
CA ALA A 118 16.15 -32.15 11.58
C ALA A 118 15.37 -32.55 10.31
N ALA A 119 14.40 -33.46 10.43
CA ALA A 119 13.52 -33.87 9.31
C ALA A 119 12.31 -32.96 9.10
N THR A 120 12.03 -32.05 10.03
CA THR A 120 10.91 -31.11 9.92
C THR A 120 11.30 -29.93 9.04
N PRO A 121 10.59 -29.60 7.96
CA PRO A 121 10.99 -28.59 6.98
C PRO A 121 11.18 -27.18 7.56
N THR A 122 10.45 -26.85 8.62
CA THR A 122 10.53 -25.56 9.31
C THR A 122 11.90 -25.35 9.96
N PHE A 123 12.57 -26.43 10.37
CA PHE A 123 13.83 -26.36 11.09
C PHE A 123 15.05 -26.61 10.20
N ARG A 124 16.09 -25.82 10.40
CA ARG A 124 17.45 -26.10 9.94
C ARG A 124 18.36 -26.19 11.16
N VAL A 125 18.71 -27.42 11.59
CA VAL A 125 19.68 -27.61 12.65
C VAL A 125 21.04 -27.15 12.14
N THR A 126 21.53 -26.03 12.66
CA THR A 126 22.80 -25.43 12.24
C THR A 126 23.96 -25.89 13.10
N GLU A 127 23.73 -26.14 14.39
CA GLU A 127 24.77 -26.46 15.34
C GLU A 127 24.26 -27.33 16.50
N HIS A 128 25.11 -28.25 16.95
CA HIS A 128 24.93 -29.03 18.18
C HIS A 128 25.78 -28.43 19.29
N PHE A 129 25.15 -27.93 20.32
CA PHE A 129 25.80 -27.28 21.46
C PHE A 129 26.01 -28.28 22.59
N THR A 130 27.12 -28.14 23.32
CA THR A 130 27.42 -28.97 24.50
C THR A 130 26.69 -28.49 25.75
N ASP A 131 26.36 -27.21 25.81
CA ASP A 131 25.71 -26.58 26.97
C ASP A 131 24.69 -25.49 26.54
N GLU A 132 23.77 -25.19 27.44
CA GLU A 132 22.74 -24.16 27.18
C GLU A 132 23.33 -22.74 27.12
N ALA A 133 24.47 -22.46 27.75
CA ALA A 133 25.03 -21.12 27.77
C ALA A 133 25.56 -20.74 26.38
N SER A 134 26.23 -21.68 25.68
CA SER A 134 26.69 -21.49 24.30
C SER A 134 25.48 -21.33 23.33
N ALA A 135 24.46 -22.16 23.47
CA ALA A 135 23.24 -22.02 22.66
C ALA A 135 22.53 -20.67 22.88
N ARG A 136 22.43 -20.21 24.14
CA ARG A 136 21.89 -18.89 24.46
C ARG A 136 22.72 -17.75 23.88
N GLN A 137 24.05 -17.87 23.86
CA GLN A 137 24.91 -16.87 23.23
C GLN A 137 24.69 -16.84 21.70
N ALA A 138 24.56 -17.98 21.05
CA ALA A 138 24.22 -18.06 19.63
C ALA A 138 22.84 -17.42 19.32
N LEU A 139 21.85 -17.65 20.19
CA LEU A 139 20.54 -17.01 20.11
C LEU A 139 20.66 -15.46 20.25
N GLN A 140 21.47 -14.97 21.19
CA GLN A 140 21.71 -13.53 21.38
C GLN A 140 22.42 -12.91 20.18
N ARG A 141 23.34 -13.65 19.54
CA ARG A 141 24.04 -13.23 18.31
C ARG A 141 23.18 -13.35 17.04
N LYS A 142 21.95 -13.91 17.17
CA LYS A 142 21.01 -14.17 16.05
C LYS A 142 21.58 -15.19 15.04
N GLU A 143 22.47 -16.04 15.44
CA GLU A 143 22.98 -17.17 14.65
C GLU A 143 21.92 -18.26 14.54
N ILE A 144 21.13 -18.43 15.62
CA ILE A 144 19.95 -19.29 15.71
C ILE A 144 18.74 -18.50 16.23
N TYR A 145 17.54 -18.96 15.93
CA TYR A 145 16.28 -18.38 16.42
C TYR A 145 15.62 -19.19 17.52
N GLY A 146 16.10 -20.38 17.79
CA GLY A 146 15.67 -21.23 18.87
C GLY A 146 16.60 -22.39 19.09
N TYR A 147 16.45 -23.11 20.22
CA TYR A 147 17.16 -24.36 20.47
C TYR A 147 16.33 -25.30 21.32
N LEU A 148 16.50 -26.61 21.08
CA LEU A 148 15.97 -27.68 21.90
C LEU A 148 17.01 -28.13 22.90
N SER A 149 16.66 -28.19 24.19
CA SER A 149 17.50 -28.72 25.28
C SER A 149 16.97 -30.09 25.70
N ILE A 150 17.84 -31.11 25.58
CA ILE A 150 17.61 -32.49 26.04
C ILE A 150 18.44 -32.67 27.29
N PRO A 151 17.84 -32.84 28.48
CA PRO A 151 18.56 -32.91 29.75
C PRO A 151 19.30 -34.23 29.91
N PRO A 152 20.32 -34.32 30.79
CA PRO A 152 21.01 -35.56 31.08
C PRO A 152 20.05 -36.57 31.70
N GLN A 153 20.31 -37.89 31.45
CA GLN A 153 19.49 -39.01 31.88
C GLN A 153 18.06 -39.00 31.32
N PHE A 154 17.85 -38.35 30.14
CA PHE A 154 16.56 -38.28 29.51
C PHE A 154 15.99 -39.66 29.19
N GLU A 155 16.77 -40.55 28.54
CA GLU A 155 16.31 -41.89 28.20
C GLU A 155 16.04 -42.74 29.43
N GLN A 156 16.89 -42.68 30.46
CA GLN A 156 16.72 -43.40 31.69
C GLN A 156 15.43 -43.00 32.44
N LYS A 157 15.17 -41.69 32.55
CA LYS A 157 13.97 -41.17 33.18
C LYS A 157 12.69 -41.50 32.42
N THR A 158 12.80 -41.49 31.07
CA THR A 158 11.70 -41.87 30.19
C THR A 158 11.32 -43.34 30.36
N VAL A 159 12.32 -44.24 30.36
CA VAL A 159 12.11 -45.69 30.50
C VAL A 159 11.66 -46.06 31.89
N SER A 160 12.17 -45.40 32.94
CA SER A 160 11.78 -45.65 34.35
C SER A 160 10.39 -45.09 34.72
N GLY A 161 9.76 -44.30 33.83
CA GLY A 161 8.46 -43.67 34.11
C GLY A 161 8.53 -42.55 35.14
N THR A 162 9.71 -42.07 35.53
CA THR A 162 9.88 -40.96 36.48
C THR A 162 9.64 -39.58 35.87
N GLY A 163 9.43 -39.54 34.55
CA GLY A 163 9.18 -38.31 33.79
C GLY A 163 10.46 -37.60 33.38
N ALA A 164 10.55 -37.24 32.09
CA ALA A 164 11.62 -36.43 31.53
C ALA A 164 11.01 -35.18 30.87
N THR A 165 11.71 -34.05 30.95
CA THR A 165 11.24 -32.79 30.39
C THR A 165 12.11 -32.37 29.20
N LEU A 166 11.52 -32.23 28.04
CA LEU A 166 12.16 -31.56 26.91
C LEU A 166 11.84 -30.07 26.98
N THR A 167 12.86 -29.24 26.87
CA THR A 167 12.67 -27.78 26.92
C THR A 167 13.11 -27.17 25.61
N TYR A 168 12.25 -26.39 25.01
CA TYR A 168 12.61 -25.61 23.82
C TYR A 168 12.54 -24.12 24.12
N TYR A 169 13.57 -23.40 23.64
CA TYR A 169 13.70 -21.97 23.77
C TYR A 169 13.64 -21.35 22.38
N TYR A 170 12.90 -20.27 22.22
CA TYR A 170 12.73 -19.62 20.92
C TYR A 170 12.61 -18.11 21.05
N HIS A 171 13.03 -17.41 19.99
CA HIS A 171 13.10 -15.96 19.94
C HIS A 171 11.73 -15.37 19.58
N TYR A 172 10.94 -14.97 20.58
CA TYR A 172 9.58 -14.44 20.38
C TYR A 172 9.49 -12.92 20.18
N ALA A 173 10.62 -12.19 20.21
CA ALA A 173 10.63 -10.76 19.87
C ALA A 173 10.31 -10.51 18.38
N LEU A 174 10.60 -11.49 17.51
CA LEU A 174 10.11 -11.57 16.14
C LEU A 174 8.86 -12.45 16.15
N LEU A 175 7.69 -11.82 16.22
CA LEU A 175 6.41 -12.52 16.42
C LEU A 175 6.18 -13.60 15.36
N SER A 176 6.50 -13.33 14.09
CA SER A 176 6.35 -14.27 12.98
C SER A 176 7.20 -15.53 13.15
N VAL A 177 8.51 -15.35 13.35
CA VAL A 177 9.43 -16.47 13.53
C VAL A 177 9.13 -17.23 14.82
N GLY A 178 8.81 -16.49 15.89
CA GLY A 178 8.50 -17.09 17.19
C GLY A 178 7.23 -17.93 17.18
N SER A 179 6.16 -17.48 16.53
CA SER A 179 4.91 -18.26 16.40
C SER A 179 5.11 -19.51 15.56
N GLU A 180 5.87 -19.41 14.48
CA GLU A 180 6.18 -20.55 13.61
C GLU A 180 7.02 -21.62 14.34
N LEU A 181 8.09 -21.18 15.03
CA LEU A 181 8.91 -22.08 15.83
C LEU A 181 8.11 -22.77 16.95
N MET A 182 7.26 -22.01 17.65
CA MET A 182 6.40 -22.55 18.69
C MET A 182 5.49 -23.64 18.14
N ALA A 183 4.78 -23.38 17.06
CA ALA A 183 3.88 -24.33 16.42
C ALA A 183 4.63 -25.57 15.90
N ALA A 184 5.80 -25.37 15.28
CA ALA A 184 6.63 -26.46 14.78
C ALA A 184 7.19 -27.33 15.90
N PHE A 185 7.66 -26.75 17.00
CA PHE A 185 8.12 -27.53 18.16
C PHE A 185 6.97 -28.31 18.80
N GLU A 186 5.81 -27.68 19.00
CA GLU A 186 4.63 -28.33 19.58
C GLU A 186 4.18 -29.53 18.72
N THR A 187 4.01 -29.34 17.43
CA THR A 187 3.56 -30.41 16.52
C THR A 187 4.60 -31.54 16.39
N THR A 188 5.90 -31.23 16.42
CA THR A 188 6.96 -32.22 16.27
C THR A 188 7.21 -33.00 17.56
N LEU A 189 7.13 -32.35 18.74
CA LEU A 189 7.45 -32.95 20.03
C LEU A 189 6.27 -33.60 20.74
N ALA A 190 5.02 -33.19 20.45
CA ALA A 190 3.84 -33.79 21.10
C ALA A 190 3.76 -35.32 20.93
N PRO A 191 3.97 -35.91 19.74
CA PRO A 191 3.99 -37.36 19.59
C PRO A 191 5.15 -38.04 20.34
N VAL A 192 6.29 -37.34 20.48
CA VAL A 192 7.45 -37.85 21.22
C VAL A 192 7.15 -37.96 22.71
N ALA A 193 6.47 -36.96 23.27
CA ALA A 193 6.08 -36.94 24.69
C ALA A 193 5.11 -38.07 25.05
N LEU A 194 4.26 -38.49 24.15
CA LEU A 194 3.28 -39.54 24.34
C LEU A 194 3.84 -40.95 24.08
N SER A 195 4.88 -41.09 23.26
CA SER A 195 5.39 -42.41 22.83
C SER A 195 5.82 -43.36 23.97
N PRO A 196 6.46 -42.94 25.09
CA PRO A 196 6.83 -43.82 26.16
C PRO A 196 5.62 -44.42 26.90
N ILE A 197 4.56 -43.64 27.05
CA ILE A 197 3.34 -44.04 27.72
C ILE A 197 2.59 -45.06 26.88
N VAL A 198 2.54 -44.84 25.56
CA VAL A 198 1.95 -45.76 24.59
C VAL A 198 2.69 -47.11 24.64
N VAL A 199 4.02 -47.10 24.55
CA VAL A 199 4.84 -48.33 24.60
C VAL A 199 4.66 -49.11 25.92
N GLN A 200 4.59 -48.41 27.03
CA GLN A 200 4.38 -49.05 28.36
C GLN A 200 2.97 -49.64 28.48
N ALA A 201 1.97 -48.96 27.97
CA ALA A 201 0.58 -49.43 28.01
C ALA A 201 0.37 -50.63 27.06
N GLU A 202 1.00 -50.63 25.87
CA GLU A 202 1.01 -51.78 24.95
C GLU A 202 1.70 -52.99 25.58
N ALA A 203 2.82 -52.79 26.30
CA ALA A 203 3.51 -53.85 27.02
C ALA A 203 2.65 -54.48 28.13
N LEU A 204 1.68 -53.72 28.70
CA LEU A 204 0.69 -54.19 29.67
C LEU A 204 -0.54 -54.83 29.01
N GLY A 205 -0.57 -54.95 27.69
CA GLY A 205 -1.69 -55.54 26.94
C GLY A 205 -2.90 -54.64 26.79
N VAL A 206 -2.77 -53.34 27.01
CA VAL A 206 -3.84 -52.35 26.79
C VAL A 206 -3.93 -52.04 25.29
N GLY A 207 -5.12 -52.17 24.71
CA GLY A 207 -5.36 -51.88 23.31
C GLY A 207 -5.17 -50.39 22.97
N GLN A 208 -4.68 -50.08 21.76
CA GLN A 208 -4.38 -48.71 21.32
C GLN A 208 -5.57 -47.74 21.50
N GLU A 209 -6.78 -48.20 21.28
CA GLU A 209 -8.01 -47.38 21.39
C GLU A 209 -8.30 -47.02 22.87
N GLN A 210 -8.00 -47.95 23.81
CA GLN A 210 -8.12 -47.70 25.24
C GLN A 210 -7.02 -46.76 25.73
N ILE A 211 -5.80 -46.88 25.19
CA ILE A 211 -4.68 -46.00 25.53
C ILE A 211 -4.99 -44.56 25.13
N GLN A 212 -5.50 -44.33 23.92
CA GLN A 212 -5.90 -42.99 23.49
C GLN A 212 -6.99 -42.39 24.39
N THR A 213 -8.02 -43.16 24.72
CA THR A 213 -9.10 -42.71 25.59
C THR A 213 -8.62 -42.41 27.01
N PHE A 214 -7.61 -43.13 27.51
CA PHE A 214 -7.08 -42.94 28.87
C PHE A 214 -6.09 -41.78 28.96
N LEU A 215 -5.31 -41.56 27.90
CA LEU A 215 -4.34 -40.45 27.85
C LEU A 215 -4.99 -39.12 27.54
N LEU A 216 -6.04 -39.13 26.72
CA LEU A 216 -6.76 -37.93 26.28
C LEU A 216 -8.26 -38.12 26.48
N PRO A 217 -8.73 -38.09 27.77
CA PRO A 217 -10.16 -38.24 28.10
C PRO A 217 -11.01 -37.11 27.51
N VAL A 218 -10.38 -36.00 27.15
CA VAL A 218 -10.96 -34.88 26.40
C VAL A 218 -9.98 -34.49 25.31
N GLU A 219 -10.31 -34.78 24.06
CA GLU A 219 -9.55 -34.35 22.89
C GLU A 219 -10.00 -32.94 22.48
N ALA A 220 -9.07 -32.00 22.48
CA ALA A 220 -9.31 -30.68 21.93
C ALA A 220 -9.13 -30.75 20.39
N ASN A 221 -10.25 -30.92 19.68
CA ASN A 221 -10.22 -30.90 18.22
C ASN A 221 -10.17 -29.46 17.72
N THR A 222 -9.00 -29.01 17.26
CA THR A 222 -8.77 -27.65 16.78
C THR A 222 -8.77 -27.62 15.26
N HIS A 223 -9.65 -26.80 14.71
CA HIS A 223 -9.75 -26.57 13.26
C HIS A 223 -9.39 -25.12 12.95
N PRO A 224 -8.14 -24.80 12.58
CA PRO A 224 -7.80 -23.46 12.10
C PRO A 224 -8.55 -23.18 10.80
N LEU A 225 -9.34 -22.12 10.77
CA LEU A 225 -10.12 -21.73 9.62
C LEU A 225 -9.33 -20.72 8.74
N TYR A 226 -9.55 -20.80 7.43
CA TYR A 226 -9.06 -19.86 6.40
C TYR A 226 -7.56 -19.87 6.09
N ASN A 227 -6.70 -20.16 7.05
CA ASN A 227 -5.24 -20.28 6.86
C ASN A 227 -4.68 -21.36 7.78
N PRO A 228 -5.00 -22.65 7.55
CA PRO A 228 -4.60 -23.75 8.43
C PRO A 228 -3.08 -23.94 8.51
N ASP A 229 -2.39 -23.66 7.42
CA ASP A 229 -0.95 -23.85 7.28
C ASP A 229 -0.12 -22.63 7.73
N MET A 230 -0.77 -21.60 8.30
CA MET A 230 -0.17 -20.32 8.70
C MET A 230 0.65 -19.66 7.57
N ASP A 231 0.18 -19.79 6.34
CA ASP A 231 0.83 -19.29 5.15
C ASP A 231 0.83 -17.74 5.12
N TYR A 232 2.02 -17.16 5.09
CA TYR A 232 2.23 -15.72 5.04
C TYR A 232 1.77 -15.09 3.73
N SER A 233 1.78 -15.83 2.63
CA SER A 233 1.29 -15.35 1.35
C SER A 233 -0.19 -15.01 1.42
N ILE A 234 -0.97 -15.84 2.10
CA ILE A 234 -2.42 -15.66 2.31
C ILE A 234 -2.69 -14.44 3.18
N TYR A 235 -1.91 -14.28 4.26
CA TYR A 235 -2.15 -13.24 5.25
C TYR A 235 -1.67 -11.86 4.82
N LEU A 236 -0.47 -11.75 4.22
CA LEU A 236 0.21 -10.47 4.02
C LEU A 236 0.23 -9.98 2.57
N SER A 237 0.28 -10.86 1.56
CA SER A 237 0.56 -10.44 0.18
C SER A 237 -0.44 -9.41 -0.34
N GLN A 238 -1.73 -9.70 -0.21
CA GLN A 238 -2.79 -8.81 -0.70
C GLN A 238 -2.83 -7.47 0.06
N PRO A 239 -2.94 -7.43 1.39
CA PRO A 239 -3.07 -6.16 2.08
C PRO A 239 -1.80 -5.31 2.01
N PHE A 240 -0.61 -5.89 2.08
CA PHE A 240 0.64 -5.13 1.96
C PHE A 240 0.80 -4.50 0.59
N PHE A 241 0.47 -5.23 -0.48
CA PHE A 241 0.49 -4.65 -1.82
C PHE A 241 -0.41 -3.41 -1.90
N PHE A 242 -1.67 -3.50 -1.45
CA PHE A 242 -2.61 -2.40 -1.55
C PHE A 242 -2.29 -1.23 -0.62
N VAL A 243 -1.64 -1.48 0.51
CA VAL A 243 -1.08 -0.43 1.39
C VAL A 243 0.02 0.36 0.66
N LEU A 244 0.99 -0.32 0.04
CA LEU A 244 2.02 0.35 -0.76
C LEU A 244 1.42 1.06 -1.98
N PHE A 245 0.47 0.42 -2.63
CA PHE A 245 -0.22 0.97 -3.78
C PHE A 245 -0.99 2.25 -3.44
N GLN A 246 -1.64 2.32 -2.26
CA GLN A 246 -2.25 3.55 -1.77
C GLN A 246 -1.24 4.71 -1.70
N ILE A 247 -0.06 4.47 -1.15
CA ILE A 247 0.98 5.50 -1.04
C ILE A 247 1.37 6.03 -2.43
N LEU A 248 1.56 5.13 -3.39
CA LEU A 248 1.88 5.50 -4.77
C LEU A 248 0.76 6.30 -5.43
N ILE A 249 -0.50 5.88 -5.27
CA ILE A 249 -1.67 6.60 -5.81
C ILE A 249 -1.75 8.01 -5.21
N LEU A 250 -1.57 8.15 -3.89
CA LEU A 250 -1.57 9.45 -3.21
C LEU A 250 -0.47 10.36 -3.76
N LEU A 251 0.78 9.88 -3.84
CA LEU A 251 1.93 10.64 -4.32
C LEU A 251 1.77 11.09 -5.76
N VAL A 252 1.37 10.18 -6.66
CA VAL A 252 1.17 10.48 -8.08
C VAL A 252 0.05 11.49 -8.26
N THR A 253 -1.08 11.32 -7.56
CA THR A 253 -2.22 12.24 -7.66
C THR A 253 -1.87 13.65 -7.20
N VAL A 254 -1.21 13.77 -6.06
CA VAL A 254 -0.74 15.06 -5.55
C VAL A 254 0.30 15.68 -6.47
N TYR A 255 1.21 14.89 -7.02
CA TYR A 255 2.19 15.39 -7.99
C TYR A 255 1.56 15.82 -9.30
N ALA A 256 0.57 15.08 -9.81
CA ALA A 256 -0.15 15.44 -11.04
C ALA A 256 -0.84 16.81 -10.93
N ILE A 257 -1.50 17.09 -9.80
CA ILE A 257 -2.13 18.39 -9.54
C ILE A 257 -1.08 19.45 -9.20
N GLY A 258 -0.18 19.15 -8.28
CA GLY A 258 0.82 20.08 -7.78
C GLY A 258 1.82 20.56 -8.82
N SER A 259 2.12 19.73 -9.83
CA SER A 259 2.98 20.11 -10.94
C SER A 259 2.38 21.24 -11.82
N GLU A 260 1.06 21.36 -11.93
CA GLU A 260 0.41 22.51 -12.58
C GLU A 260 0.70 23.81 -11.81
N PHE A 261 0.64 23.72 -10.48
CA PHE A 261 1.00 24.86 -9.62
C PHE A 261 2.49 25.17 -9.69
N LYS A 262 3.36 24.15 -9.71
CA LYS A 262 4.82 24.35 -9.74
C LYS A 262 5.30 25.00 -11.04
N PHE A 263 4.74 24.58 -12.17
CA PHE A 263 5.20 25.03 -13.50
C PHE A 263 4.35 26.18 -14.06
N GLY A 264 3.40 26.76 -13.30
CA GLY A 264 2.57 27.87 -13.76
C GLY A 264 1.57 27.48 -14.88
N THR A 265 1.30 26.19 -15.10
CA THR A 265 0.43 25.70 -16.18
C THR A 265 -1.03 25.54 -15.76
N THR A 266 -1.41 26.09 -14.62
CA THR A 266 -2.80 26.06 -14.10
C THR A 266 -3.80 26.72 -15.06
N GLN A 267 -3.41 27.80 -15.72
CA GLN A 267 -4.25 28.48 -16.71
C GLN A 267 -4.52 27.63 -17.95
N GLU A 268 -3.52 26.94 -18.46
CA GLU A 268 -3.66 26.01 -19.60
C GLU A 268 -4.56 24.82 -19.21
N TRP A 269 -4.39 24.31 -17.99
CA TRP A 269 -5.24 23.24 -17.47
C TRP A 269 -6.70 23.67 -17.37
N MET A 270 -6.95 24.84 -16.78
CA MET A 270 -8.30 25.39 -16.67
C MET A 270 -8.88 25.78 -18.04
N GLY A 271 -8.07 26.35 -18.95
CA GLY A 271 -8.48 26.67 -20.30
C GLY A 271 -8.95 25.46 -21.10
N ALA A 272 -8.27 24.30 -20.94
CA ALA A 272 -8.68 23.05 -21.57
C ALA A 272 -10.06 22.55 -21.05
N ALA A 273 -10.44 22.91 -19.82
CA ALA A 273 -11.71 22.55 -19.19
C ALA A 273 -12.80 23.62 -19.37
N THR A 274 -12.50 24.75 -20.02
CA THR A 274 -13.42 25.88 -20.18
C THR A 274 -13.92 25.95 -21.61
N PRO A 275 -15.21 26.23 -21.84
CA PRO A 275 -15.75 26.46 -23.19
C PRO A 275 -15.07 27.64 -23.88
N ALA A 276 -14.87 27.53 -25.19
CA ALA A 276 -14.29 28.60 -26.00
C ALA A 276 -15.06 29.93 -25.81
N GLY A 277 -14.33 31.01 -25.57
CA GLY A 277 -14.90 32.35 -25.36
C GLY A 277 -15.30 32.69 -23.91
N LYS A 278 -15.09 31.76 -22.94
CA LYS A 278 -15.26 32.08 -21.51
C LYS A 278 -13.91 32.32 -20.85
N ASP A 279 -13.86 33.34 -19.99
CA ASP A 279 -12.67 33.58 -19.17
C ASP A 279 -12.50 32.45 -18.13
N PRO A 280 -11.31 31.83 -18.04
CA PRO A 280 -10.99 30.86 -17.01
C PRO A 280 -11.23 31.36 -15.57
N ALA A 281 -11.27 32.67 -15.35
CA ALA A 281 -11.61 33.25 -14.05
C ALA A 281 -13.08 33.04 -13.65
N ASN A 282 -13.99 32.89 -14.61
CA ASN A 282 -15.43 32.71 -14.39
C ASN A 282 -15.89 31.25 -14.42
N LEU A 283 -15.01 30.33 -13.98
CA LEU A 283 -15.29 28.89 -13.89
C LEU A 283 -16.43 28.61 -12.90
N ARG A 284 -17.38 27.79 -13.32
CA ARG A 284 -18.38 27.20 -12.41
C ARG A 284 -17.78 26.00 -11.68
N ASN A 285 -18.37 25.59 -10.56
CA ASN A 285 -17.94 24.39 -9.83
C ASN A 285 -18.01 23.11 -10.70
N ALA A 286 -18.96 23.05 -11.64
CA ALA A 286 -19.07 21.95 -12.61
C ALA A 286 -17.87 21.90 -13.58
N ASP A 287 -17.37 23.05 -14.01
CA ASP A 287 -16.20 23.13 -14.89
C ASP A 287 -14.93 22.69 -14.14
N MET A 288 -14.85 23.01 -12.83
CA MET A 288 -13.78 22.54 -11.93
C MET A 288 -13.82 21.03 -11.74
N LEU A 289 -15.01 20.45 -11.58
CA LEU A 289 -15.16 19.00 -11.52
C LEU A 289 -14.68 18.34 -12.81
N THR A 290 -15.04 18.90 -13.98
CA THR A 290 -14.61 18.42 -15.28
C THR A 290 -13.08 18.50 -15.44
N ALA A 291 -12.46 19.60 -14.96
CA ALA A 291 -11.02 19.78 -14.98
C ALA A 291 -10.29 18.73 -14.12
N VAL A 292 -10.75 18.50 -12.90
CA VAL A 292 -10.14 17.54 -11.97
C VAL A 292 -10.40 16.10 -12.43
N ALA A 293 -11.63 15.78 -12.82
CA ALA A 293 -11.98 14.45 -13.31
C ALA A 293 -11.22 14.09 -14.59
N GLY A 294 -11.17 15.00 -15.59
CA GLY A 294 -10.41 14.80 -16.83
C GLY A 294 -8.91 14.61 -16.58
N LYS A 295 -8.36 15.29 -15.58
CA LYS A 295 -6.97 15.16 -15.19
C LYS A 295 -6.67 13.83 -14.49
N LEU A 296 -7.52 13.38 -13.60
CA LEU A 296 -7.30 12.17 -12.80
C LEU A 296 -7.70 10.89 -13.54
N LEU A 297 -8.63 10.96 -14.49
CA LEU A 297 -9.16 9.79 -15.19
C LEU A 297 -8.08 8.90 -15.84
N PRO A 298 -7.04 9.41 -16.53
CA PRO A 298 -5.98 8.57 -17.08
C PRO A 298 -5.24 7.77 -15.99
N TYR A 299 -4.96 8.40 -14.87
CA TYR A 299 -4.32 7.74 -13.72
C TYR A 299 -5.26 6.73 -13.06
N THR A 300 -6.55 7.04 -12.94
CA THR A 300 -7.55 6.10 -12.43
C THR A 300 -7.61 4.84 -13.28
N VAL A 301 -7.69 4.98 -14.59
CA VAL A 301 -7.71 3.84 -15.52
C VAL A 301 -6.43 3.01 -15.39
N MET A 302 -5.27 3.67 -15.38
CA MET A 302 -3.98 3.00 -15.29
C MET A 302 -3.82 2.24 -13.97
N PHE A 303 -4.13 2.87 -12.84
CA PHE A 303 -4.08 2.21 -11.54
C PHE A 303 -5.15 1.11 -11.40
N SER A 304 -6.32 1.28 -12.01
CA SER A 304 -7.36 0.23 -12.02
C SER A 304 -6.88 -1.00 -12.78
N VAL A 305 -6.22 -0.84 -13.92
CA VAL A 305 -5.63 -1.96 -14.66
C VAL A 305 -4.57 -2.67 -13.82
N ILE A 306 -3.71 -1.92 -13.13
CA ILE A 306 -2.67 -2.50 -12.24
C ILE A 306 -3.30 -3.19 -11.04
N GLY A 307 -4.32 -2.61 -10.40
CA GLY A 307 -5.02 -3.21 -9.27
C GLY A 307 -5.77 -4.51 -9.64
N ILE A 308 -6.42 -4.52 -10.81
CA ILE A 308 -7.07 -5.74 -11.35
C ILE A 308 -6.03 -6.80 -11.69
N LEU A 309 -4.90 -6.39 -12.31
CA LEU A 309 -3.78 -7.30 -12.58
C LEU A 309 -3.22 -7.88 -11.28
N ALA A 310 -3.08 -7.05 -10.23
CA ALA A 310 -2.62 -7.51 -8.93
C ALA A 310 -3.57 -8.56 -8.33
N ASN A 311 -4.87 -8.35 -8.37
CA ASN A 311 -5.85 -9.36 -7.93
C ASN A 311 -5.71 -10.66 -8.75
N TYR A 312 -5.51 -10.56 -10.06
CA TYR A 312 -5.29 -11.74 -10.91
C TYR A 312 -3.99 -12.47 -10.56
N VAL A 313 -2.89 -11.77 -10.32
CA VAL A 313 -1.61 -12.37 -9.92
C VAL A 313 -1.75 -13.05 -8.56
N LEU A 314 -2.32 -12.38 -7.58
CA LEU A 314 -2.45 -12.91 -6.22
C LEU A 314 -3.37 -14.14 -6.17
N PHE A 315 -4.58 -14.04 -6.70
CA PHE A 315 -5.59 -15.09 -6.59
C PHE A 315 -5.53 -16.12 -7.72
N GLY A 316 -4.98 -15.76 -8.89
CA GLY A 316 -4.90 -16.65 -10.05
C GLY A 316 -3.55 -17.32 -10.23
N LEU A 317 -2.42 -16.60 -10.08
CA LEU A 317 -1.07 -17.14 -10.31
C LEU A 317 -0.43 -17.66 -9.02
N MET A 318 -0.57 -16.94 -7.91
CA MET A 318 -0.08 -17.40 -6.60
C MET A 318 -1.03 -18.39 -5.91
N ASN A 319 -2.20 -18.64 -6.50
CA ASN A 319 -3.22 -19.55 -5.96
C ASN A 319 -3.62 -19.26 -4.50
N ILE A 320 -3.57 -17.99 -4.07
CA ILE A 320 -4.07 -17.60 -2.75
C ILE A 320 -5.57 -17.94 -2.69
N PRO A 321 -6.03 -18.68 -1.67
CA PRO A 321 -7.44 -19.06 -1.53
C PRO A 321 -8.35 -17.83 -1.53
N PHE A 322 -9.38 -17.88 -2.38
CA PHE A 322 -10.34 -16.78 -2.52
C PHE A 322 -11.76 -17.34 -2.54
N GLN A 323 -12.55 -17.02 -1.52
CA GLN A 323 -13.89 -17.56 -1.33
C GLN A 323 -15.00 -16.74 -1.99
N GLY A 324 -14.71 -15.46 -2.30
CA GLY A 324 -15.70 -14.48 -2.76
C GLY A 324 -15.82 -14.36 -4.27
N SER A 325 -16.39 -13.23 -4.73
CA SER A 325 -16.51 -12.88 -6.14
C SER A 325 -15.38 -11.98 -6.60
N LEU A 326 -14.51 -12.45 -7.49
CA LEU A 326 -13.43 -11.66 -8.10
C LEU A 326 -13.96 -10.41 -8.82
N TRP A 327 -15.15 -10.49 -9.40
CA TRP A 327 -15.78 -9.33 -10.03
C TRP A 327 -16.07 -8.22 -9.01
N LEU A 328 -16.66 -8.60 -7.88
CA LEU A 328 -16.95 -7.66 -6.80
C LEU A 328 -15.67 -7.08 -6.18
N MET A 329 -14.64 -7.92 -6.00
CA MET A 329 -13.32 -7.49 -5.55
C MET A 329 -12.71 -6.43 -6.47
N ASN A 330 -12.80 -6.62 -7.79
CA ASN A 330 -12.30 -5.66 -8.76
C ASN A 330 -13.08 -4.33 -8.74
N ILE A 331 -14.40 -4.36 -8.54
CA ILE A 331 -15.21 -3.15 -8.37
C ILE A 331 -14.76 -2.38 -7.12
N VAL A 332 -14.60 -3.06 -6.00
CA VAL A 332 -14.15 -2.44 -4.74
C VAL A 332 -12.72 -1.91 -4.87
N THR A 333 -11.85 -2.60 -5.62
CA THR A 333 -10.50 -2.14 -5.93
C THR A 333 -10.51 -0.82 -6.72
N VAL A 334 -11.34 -0.70 -7.75
CA VAL A 334 -11.48 0.54 -8.52
C VAL A 334 -12.02 1.66 -7.63
N LEU A 335 -13.00 1.37 -6.81
CA LEU A 335 -13.56 2.35 -5.87
C LEU A 335 -12.53 2.81 -4.82
N PHE A 336 -11.71 1.91 -4.31
CA PHE A 336 -10.59 2.23 -3.43
C PHE A 336 -9.57 3.17 -4.08
N ILE A 337 -9.20 2.91 -5.34
CA ILE A 337 -8.30 3.78 -6.12
C ILE A 337 -8.89 5.18 -6.23
N MET A 338 -10.17 5.29 -6.60
CA MET A 338 -10.87 6.58 -6.70
C MET A 338 -10.96 7.28 -5.34
N ALA A 339 -11.26 6.57 -4.26
CA ALA A 339 -11.32 7.11 -2.91
C ALA A 339 -9.95 7.62 -2.43
N THR A 340 -8.88 6.90 -2.77
CA THR A 340 -7.49 7.30 -2.48
C THR A 340 -7.10 8.57 -3.25
N GLN A 341 -7.46 8.67 -4.53
CA GLN A 341 -7.27 9.90 -5.32
C GLN A 341 -8.10 11.05 -4.75
N ALA A 342 -9.33 10.79 -4.32
CA ALA A 342 -10.19 11.76 -3.65
C ALA A 342 -9.56 12.31 -2.36
N LEU A 343 -8.97 11.44 -1.53
CA LEU A 343 -8.21 11.85 -0.35
C LEU A 343 -7.01 12.73 -0.73
N ALA A 344 -6.29 12.40 -1.80
CA ALA A 344 -5.18 13.21 -2.29
C ALA A 344 -5.64 14.61 -2.72
N VAL A 345 -6.79 14.73 -3.41
CA VAL A 345 -7.40 16.02 -3.78
C VAL A 345 -7.80 16.82 -2.54
N LEU A 346 -8.39 16.16 -1.54
CA LEU A 346 -8.73 16.77 -0.25
C LEU A 346 -7.50 17.40 0.42
N ILE A 347 -6.45 16.61 0.60
CA ILE A 347 -5.22 17.06 1.26
C ILE A 347 -4.56 18.18 0.46
N PHE A 348 -4.49 18.06 -0.88
CA PHE A 348 -3.93 19.10 -1.74
C PHE A 348 -4.71 20.41 -1.66
N SER A 349 -6.03 20.33 -1.60
CA SER A 349 -6.88 21.54 -1.50
C SER A 349 -6.66 22.32 -0.20
N ILE A 350 -6.24 21.63 0.87
CA ILE A 350 -5.91 22.27 2.15
C ILE A 350 -4.49 22.88 2.10
N PHE A 351 -3.53 22.17 1.49
CA PHE A 351 -2.11 22.55 1.45
C PHE A 351 -1.57 22.58 0.00
N PRO A 352 -1.83 23.62 -0.80
CA PRO A 352 -1.52 23.64 -2.24
C PRO A 352 -0.06 23.96 -2.56
N LYS A 353 0.90 23.52 -1.73
CA LYS A 353 2.34 23.69 -1.95
C LYS A 353 3.00 22.33 -2.09
N ILE A 354 3.55 22.03 -3.29
CA ILE A 354 4.08 20.70 -3.63
C ILE A 354 5.17 20.21 -2.69
N ALA A 355 6.03 21.10 -2.20
CA ALA A 355 7.13 20.74 -1.32
C ALA A 355 6.64 20.17 0.03
N TYR A 356 5.56 20.71 0.58
CA TYR A 356 5.01 20.29 1.87
C TYR A 356 4.03 19.11 1.72
N ILE A 357 3.23 19.15 0.66
CA ILE A 357 2.18 18.17 0.48
C ILE A 357 2.72 16.75 0.27
N ILE A 358 3.89 16.60 -0.38
CA ILE A 358 4.54 15.30 -0.54
C ILE A 358 4.86 14.67 0.82
N SER A 359 5.37 15.46 1.77
CA SER A 359 5.65 14.99 3.13
C SER A 359 4.38 14.63 3.89
N VAL A 360 3.33 15.48 3.78
CA VAL A 360 2.03 15.22 4.41
C VAL A 360 1.40 13.94 3.87
N VAL A 361 1.42 13.75 2.56
CA VAL A 361 0.85 12.57 1.90
C VAL A 361 1.62 11.30 2.24
N SER A 362 2.95 11.38 2.32
CA SER A 362 3.78 10.24 2.76
C SER A 362 3.46 9.85 4.21
N MET A 363 3.29 10.84 5.09
CA MET A 363 2.87 10.61 6.48
C MET A 363 1.47 9.99 6.55
N VAL A 364 0.50 10.54 5.81
CA VAL A 364 -0.87 10.00 5.73
C VAL A 364 -0.87 8.57 5.19
N GLY A 365 -0.05 8.28 4.17
CA GLY A 365 0.09 6.95 3.61
C GLY A 365 0.64 5.94 4.62
N SER A 366 1.69 6.30 5.38
CA SER A 366 2.28 5.43 6.40
C SER A 366 1.36 5.22 7.61
N LEU A 367 0.65 6.26 8.06
CA LEU A 367 -0.38 6.13 9.09
C LEU A 367 -1.52 5.23 8.63
N GLY A 368 -1.96 5.37 7.37
CA GLY A 368 -2.95 4.48 6.76
C GLY A 368 -2.51 3.02 6.78
N ALA A 369 -1.24 2.73 6.54
CA ALA A 369 -0.68 1.38 6.65
C ALA A 369 -0.85 0.79 8.05
N THR A 370 -0.49 1.55 9.08
CA THR A 370 -0.57 1.14 10.48
C THR A 370 -2.03 0.96 10.94
N LEU A 371 -2.93 1.84 10.48
CA LEU A 371 -4.34 1.86 10.87
C LEU A 371 -5.26 1.05 9.93
N SER A 372 -4.68 0.33 8.99
CA SER A 372 -5.43 -0.49 8.01
C SER A 372 -6.15 -1.69 8.62
N GLY A 373 -5.74 -2.13 9.82
CA GLY A 373 -6.24 -3.36 10.43
C GLY A 373 -5.45 -4.62 10.05
N VAL A 374 -4.41 -4.50 9.21
CA VAL A 374 -3.57 -5.63 8.77
C VAL A 374 -2.62 -6.08 9.87
N THR A 375 -1.89 -5.14 10.45
CA THR A 375 -0.86 -5.44 11.47
C THR A 375 -1.44 -5.57 12.88
N PHE A 376 -2.55 -4.89 13.14
CA PHE A 376 -3.23 -4.91 14.42
C PHE A 376 -4.75 -4.88 14.21
N PRO A 377 -5.51 -5.81 14.78
CA PRO A 377 -6.96 -5.89 14.59
C PRO A 377 -7.66 -4.59 15.01
N VAL A 378 -8.50 -4.06 14.14
CA VAL A 378 -9.20 -2.78 14.36
C VAL A 378 -10.07 -2.82 15.62
N THR A 379 -10.69 -3.97 15.91
CA THR A 379 -11.52 -4.20 17.09
C THR A 379 -10.74 -4.14 18.42
N ALA A 380 -9.42 -4.36 18.38
CA ALA A 380 -8.53 -4.29 19.53
C ALA A 380 -7.87 -2.92 19.71
N MET A 381 -8.12 -1.99 18.77
CA MET A 381 -7.61 -0.61 18.86
C MET A 381 -8.34 0.18 19.94
N TYR A 382 -7.60 1.06 20.62
CA TYR A 382 -8.17 2.03 21.55
C TYR A 382 -9.15 2.98 20.83
N ALA A 383 -10.26 3.36 21.45
CA ALA A 383 -11.37 4.04 20.80
C ALA A 383 -10.99 5.29 19.95
N PRO A 384 -10.13 6.23 20.40
CA PRO A 384 -9.69 7.35 19.57
C PRO A 384 -8.89 6.93 18.33
N VAL A 385 -8.05 5.89 18.45
CA VAL A 385 -7.25 5.34 17.35
C VAL A 385 -8.16 4.63 16.34
N HIS A 386 -9.13 3.88 16.84
CA HIS A 386 -10.18 3.26 16.03
C HIS A 386 -10.96 4.32 15.25
N ALA A 387 -11.37 5.42 15.90
CA ALA A 387 -12.04 6.53 15.22
C ALA A 387 -11.14 7.17 14.15
N ALA A 388 -9.85 7.41 14.44
CA ALA A 388 -8.91 7.96 13.48
C ALA A 388 -8.69 7.03 12.26
N SER A 389 -8.82 5.71 12.42
CA SER A 389 -8.64 4.76 11.31
C SER A 389 -9.67 4.97 10.18
N TYR A 390 -10.85 5.51 10.48
CA TYR A 390 -11.87 5.82 9.45
C TYR A 390 -11.44 6.87 8.43
N LEU A 391 -10.41 7.65 8.72
CA LEU A 391 -9.87 8.67 7.79
C LEU A 391 -9.06 8.08 6.63
N PHE A 392 -8.82 6.77 6.61
CA PHE A 392 -7.95 6.14 5.62
C PHE A 392 -8.73 5.17 4.71
N PRO A 393 -8.76 5.41 3.39
CA PRO A 393 -9.44 4.52 2.43
C PRO A 393 -8.99 3.07 2.50
N VAL A 394 -7.67 2.84 2.75
CA VAL A 394 -7.09 1.49 2.82
C VAL A 394 -7.72 0.64 3.91
N ARG A 395 -8.11 1.21 5.05
CA ARG A 395 -8.79 0.49 6.11
C ARG A 395 -10.09 -0.15 5.61
N HIS A 396 -10.93 0.64 4.95
CA HIS A 396 -12.23 0.18 4.45
C HIS A 396 -12.07 -0.81 3.30
N PHE A 397 -11.06 -0.59 2.45
CA PHE A 397 -10.71 -1.55 1.42
C PHE A 397 -10.24 -2.88 2.01
N THR A 398 -9.36 -2.86 3.01
CA THR A 398 -8.84 -4.06 3.67
C THR A 398 -9.97 -4.85 4.34
N GLU A 399 -10.88 -4.18 5.03
CA GLU A 399 -12.04 -4.80 5.68
C GLU A 399 -12.96 -5.50 4.65
N ALA A 400 -13.28 -4.81 3.55
CA ALA A 400 -14.09 -5.39 2.48
C ALA A 400 -13.35 -6.55 1.78
N ALA A 401 -12.05 -6.41 1.54
CA ALA A 401 -11.22 -7.43 0.91
C ALA A 401 -11.12 -8.69 1.78
N GLN A 402 -10.85 -8.56 3.08
CA GLN A 402 -10.80 -9.68 4.02
C GLN A 402 -12.14 -10.40 4.12
N ALA A 403 -13.26 -9.65 4.12
CA ALA A 403 -14.59 -10.24 4.11
C ALA A 403 -14.82 -11.11 2.86
N MET A 404 -14.35 -10.69 1.71
CA MET A 404 -14.46 -11.45 0.46
C MET A 404 -13.46 -12.62 0.39
N ILE A 405 -12.21 -12.40 0.80
CA ILE A 405 -11.13 -13.40 0.69
C ILE A 405 -11.42 -14.58 1.60
N TYR A 406 -11.65 -14.32 2.88
CA TYR A 406 -11.75 -15.38 3.90
C TYR A 406 -13.17 -15.92 4.06
N PHE A 407 -14.17 -15.02 4.11
CA PHE A 407 -15.54 -15.44 4.46
C PHE A 407 -16.42 -15.67 3.24
N GLY A 408 -15.96 -15.37 2.01
CA GLY A 408 -16.82 -15.41 0.83
C GLY A 408 -18.03 -14.48 0.94
N ALA A 409 -17.93 -13.43 1.77
CA ALA A 409 -19.04 -12.58 2.12
C ALA A 409 -19.58 -11.82 0.90
N GLY A 410 -20.90 -11.79 0.78
CA GLY A 410 -21.59 -10.96 -0.20
C GLY A 410 -21.60 -9.48 0.19
N PHE A 411 -21.98 -8.61 -0.74
CA PHE A 411 -22.01 -7.15 -0.59
C PHE A 411 -22.73 -6.68 0.71
N ALA A 412 -23.75 -7.40 1.15
CA ALA A 412 -24.53 -7.07 2.35
C ALA A 412 -23.68 -7.01 3.65
N TYR A 413 -22.53 -7.67 3.68
CA TYR A 413 -21.68 -7.71 4.89
C TYR A 413 -20.66 -6.58 4.97
N PHE A 414 -20.25 -6.01 3.84
CA PHE A 414 -19.24 -4.94 3.80
C PHE A 414 -19.72 -3.66 3.09
N TRP A 415 -21.03 -3.49 2.90
CA TRP A 415 -21.60 -2.29 2.29
C TRP A 415 -21.22 -1.00 3.02
N GLN A 416 -21.00 -1.07 4.34
CA GLN A 416 -20.57 0.07 5.16
C GLN A 416 -19.19 0.57 4.71
N SER A 417 -18.23 -0.34 4.49
CA SER A 417 -16.90 0.00 4.00
C SER A 417 -16.96 0.62 2.60
N VAL A 418 -17.83 0.08 1.73
CA VAL A 418 -18.09 0.67 0.40
C VAL A 418 -18.73 2.06 0.51
N ALA A 419 -19.68 2.24 1.42
CA ALA A 419 -20.32 3.55 1.65
C ALA A 419 -19.29 4.61 2.09
N VAL A 420 -18.35 4.26 2.99
CA VAL A 420 -17.29 5.19 3.40
C VAL A 420 -16.36 5.53 2.25
N LEU A 421 -15.99 4.57 1.40
CA LEU A 421 -15.21 4.85 0.19
C LEU A 421 -15.93 5.84 -0.75
N LEU A 422 -17.26 5.74 -0.89
CA LEU A 422 -18.07 6.72 -1.63
C LEU A 422 -18.11 8.10 -0.95
N VAL A 423 -18.10 8.15 0.39
CA VAL A 423 -18.01 9.42 1.13
C VAL A 423 -16.73 10.18 0.80
N PHE A 424 -15.59 9.51 0.62
CA PHE A 424 -14.35 10.18 0.18
C PHE A 424 -14.54 10.90 -1.17
N LEU A 425 -15.21 10.26 -2.12
CA LEU A 425 -15.52 10.87 -3.42
C LEU A 425 -16.40 12.10 -3.26
N LEU A 426 -17.43 12.00 -2.41
CA LEU A 426 -18.32 13.13 -2.13
C LEU A 426 -17.57 14.29 -1.48
N LEU A 427 -16.71 14.01 -0.48
CA LEU A 427 -15.90 15.02 0.18
C LEU A 427 -14.94 15.71 -0.79
N ALA A 428 -14.34 14.96 -1.73
CA ALA A 428 -13.48 15.55 -2.76
C ALA A 428 -14.27 16.52 -3.67
N ILE A 429 -15.50 16.20 -4.01
CA ILE A 429 -16.37 17.11 -4.78
C ILE A 429 -16.69 18.37 -3.97
N LEU A 430 -17.01 18.21 -2.68
CA LEU A 430 -17.34 19.33 -1.80
C LEU A 430 -16.15 20.28 -1.56
N ILE A 431 -14.90 19.81 -1.62
CA ILE A 431 -13.70 20.63 -1.42
C ILE A 431 -13.25 21.38 -2.70
N LEU A 432 -13.78 21.06 -3.88
CA LEU A 432 -13.38 21.69 -5.15
C LEU A 432 -13.48 23.23 -5.15
N PRO A 433 -14.46 23.87 -4.49
CA PRO A 433 -14.50 25.34 -4.38
C PRO A 433 -13.25 25.92 -3.71
N LEU A 434 -12.67 25.23 -2.73
CA LEU A 434 -11.42 25.66 -2.07
C LEU A 434 -10.23 25.55 -3.03
N LEU A 435 -10.13 24.46 -3.80
CA LEU A 435 -9.10 24.30 -4.83
C LEU A 435 -9.23 25.39 -5.91
N LYS A 436 -10.45 25.69 -6.33
CA LYS A 436 -10.74 26.78 -7.27
C LYS A 436 -10.26 28.13 -6.72
N TRP A 437 -10.56 28.43 -5.47
CA TRP A 437 -10.12 29.67 -4.83
C TRP A 437 -8.61 29.84 -4.84
N TRP A 438 -7.84 28.75 -4.57
CA TRP A 438 -6.39 28.79 -4.65
C TRP A 438 -5.86 29.06 -6.07
N ILE A 439 -6.49 28.48 -7.09
CA ILE A 439 -6.13 28.72 -8.51
C ILE A 439 -6.35 30.18 -8.88
N LEU A 440 -7.49 30.75 -8.52
CA LEU A 440 -7.83 32.14 -8.84
C LEU A 440 -6.92 33.14 -8.11
N ARG A 441 -6.67 32.94 -6.82
CA ARG A 441 -5.80 33.81 -6.02
C ARG A 441 -4.36 33.85 -6.53
N ARG A 442 -3.87 32.75 -7.08
CA ARG A 442 -2.55 32.70 -7.67
C ARG A 442 -2.47 33.48 -8.97
N LYS A 443 -3.51 33.47 -9.78
CA LYS A 443 -3.61 34.29 -11.00
C LYS A 443 -3.43 35.78 -10.68
N GLU A 444 -4.14 36.27 -9.68
CA GLU A 444 -4.04 37.67 -9.24
C GLU A 444 -2.61 38.04 -8.79
N SER A 445 -1.91 37.15 -8.11
CA SER A 445 -0.54 37.37 -7.68
C SER A 445 0.45 37.39 -8.85
N GLU A 446 0.29 36.55 -9.85
CA GLU A 446 1.15 36.50 -11.05
C GLU A 446 0.90 37.74 -11.92
N GLU A 447 -0.34 38.20 -12.11
CA GLU A 447 -0.69 39.42 -12.83
C GLU A 447 -0.11 40.67 -12.14
N THR A 448 -0.16 40.73 -10.81
CA THR A 448 0.39 41.85 -10.03
C THR A 448 1.91 41.93 -10.14
N LEU A 449 2.60 40.79 -10.15
CA LEU A 449 4.04 40.71 -10.38
C LEU A 449 4.42 41.17 -11.79
N HIS A 450 3.70 40.73 -12.82
CA HIS A 450 3.94 41.14 -14.21
C HIS A 450 3.68 42.64 -14.44
N ILE A 451 2.71 43.23 -13.77
CA ILE A 451 2.46 44.69 -13.80
C ILE A 451 3.61 45.41 -13.09
N GLY A 452 4.06 44.92 -11.93
CA GLY A 452 5.22 45.46 -11.22
C GLY A 452 6.51 45.42 -12.03
N ASP A 453 6.80 44.27 -12.68
CA ASP A 453 7.97 44.12 -13.56
C ASP A 453 7.92 45.02 -14.80
N LYS A 454 6.73 45.19 -15.40
CA LYS A 454 6.54 46.15 -16.52
C LYS A 454 6.68 47.59 -16.05
N ALA A 455 6.21 47.93 -14.87
CA ALA A 455 6.40 49.26 -14.28
C ALA A 455 7.88 49.53 -13.97
N LEU A 456 8.59 48.55 -13.39
CA LEU A 456 10.02 48.62 -13.13
C LEU A 456 10.85 48.67 -14.40
N SER A 457 10.51 47.91 -15.42
CA SER A 457 11.21 47.97 -16.73
C SER A 457 10.92 49.25 -17.48
N GLY A 458 9.74 49.85 -17.31
CA GLY A 458 9.39 51.17 -17.87
C GLY A 458 10.18 52.29 -17.15
N ILE A 459 10.39 52.22 -15.84
CA ILE A 459 11.22 53.15 -15.08
C ILE A 459 12.69 52.98 -15.45
N ALA A 460 13.20 51.73 -15.54
CA ALA A 460 14.57 51.46 -15.96
C ALA A 460 14.88 51.91 -17.39
N ALA A 461 13.88 51.86 -18.31
CA ALA A 461 14.04 52.35 -19.69
C ALA A 461 14.13 53.89 -19.77
N THR A 462 13.51 54.61 -18.80
CA THR A 462 13.63 56.08 -18.69
C THR A 462 14.93 56.53 -18.04
N ASP A 463 15.50 55.72 -17.14
CA ASP A 463 16.79 56.05 -16.47
C ASP A 463 18.02 55.67 -17.29
N ILE A 464 17.93 54.73 -18.27
CA ILE A 464 19.05 54.31 -19.12
C ILE A 464 19.39 55.36 -20.18
N GLN A 465 18.53 56.33 -20.42
CA GLN A 465 18.86 57.45 -21.33
C GLN A 465 19.75 58.52 -20.68
N SER A 466 20.10 58.44 -19.38
CA SER A 466 20.87 59.46 -18.70
C SER A 466 22.17 58.98 -18.03
N GLY A 467 22.69 57.81 -18.30
CA GLY A 467 23.90 57.37 -17.63
C GLY A 467 24.64 56.20 -18.25
N ILE A 468 25.52 56.49 -19.21
CA ILE A 468 26.55 55.54 -19.65
C ILE A 468 27.69 55.59 -18.60
N SER A 469 27.95 54.52 -17.86
CA SER A 469 29.31 54.02 -17.58
C SER A 469 29.33 52.81 -16.63
N SER A 470 30.25 51.92 -16.99
CA SER A 470 30.91 50.88 -16.20
C SER A 470 30.17 49.56 -15.93
N GLY A 471 30.74 48.60 -16.62
CA GLY A 471 30.53 47.18 -16.57
C GLY A 471 30.64 46.51 -15.21
N THR A 472 29.88 45.44 -15.14
CA THR A 472 30.31 44.13 -14.59
C THR A 472 29.16 43.15 -14.80
N SER A 473 29.41 42.13 -15.59
CA SER A 473 28.53 40.97 -15.66
C SER A 473 28.59 40.16 -14.37
N PRO A 474 27.49 39.83 -13.71
CA PRO A 474 27.48 38.75 -12.74
C PRO A 474 26.97 37.47 -13.40
N GLY A 475 27.88 36.73 -13.98
CA GLY A 475 27.70 35.30 -14.12
C GLY A 475 27.80 34.64 -12.77
N THR A 476 26.72 34.55 -12.03
CA THR A 476 26.66 33.73 -10.84
C THR A 476 25.96 32.42 -11.22
N GLU A 477 26.77 31.43 -11.58
CA GLU A 477 26.36 30.04 -11.46
C GLU A 477 25.92 29.84 -10.01
N ALA A 478 24.62 29.75 -9.77
CA ALA A 478 24.09 29.38 -8.47
C ALA A 478 24.57 27.95 -8.17
N SER A 479 25.64 27.83 -7.39
CA SER A 479 26.16 26.53 -6.96
C SER A 479 25.02 25.71 -6.36
N LEU A 480 24.90 24.46 -6.77
CA LEU A 480 23.90 23.52 -6.26
C LEU A 480 23.84 23.51 -4.73
N SER A 481 25.00 23.72 -4.08
CA SER A 481 25.11 23.85 -2.62
C SER A 481 24.38 25.08 -2.06
N ASN A 482 24.36 26.20 -2.78
CA ASN A 482 23.65 27.42 -2.35
C ASN A 482 22.11 27.24 -2.50
N VAL A 483 21.66 26.56 -3.56
CA VAL A 483 20.25 26.24 -3.75
C VAL A 483 19.78 25.28 -2.64
N ILE A 484 20.54 24.22 -2.37
CA ILE A 484 20.25 23.26 -1.29
C ILE A 484 20.24 23.97 0.07
N ARG A 485 21.23 24.84 0.35
CA ARG A 485 21.28 25.59 1.61
C ARG A 485 20.11 26.57 1.77
N HIS A 486 19.68 27.22 0.69
CA HIS A 486 18.53 28.13 0.70
C HIS A 486 17.22 27.36 0.93
N GLU A 487 17.04 26.24 0.27
CA GLU A 487 15.88 25.35 0.47
C GLU A 487 15.84 24.78 1.88
N TRP A 488 16.98 24.29 2.41
CA TRP A 488 17.07 23.83 3.80
C TRP A 488 16.77 24.93 4.81
N LYS A 489 17.25 26.14 4.58
CA LYS A 489 16.96 27.29 5.45
C LYS A 489 15.49 27.67 5.42
N ALA A 490 14.86 27.63 4.25
CA ALA A 490 13.43 27.86 4.09
C ALA A 490 12.58 26.80 4.81
N ILE A 491 13.00 25.52 4.77
CA ILE A 491 12.37 24.42 5.51
C ILE A 491 12.53 24.61 7.02
N ALA A 492 13.74 24.87 7.48
CA ALA A 492 14.06 25.00 8.91
C ALA A 492 13.46 26.25 9.58
N THR A 493 13.18 27.31 8.80
CA THR A 493 12.61 28.56 9.34
C THR A 493 11.08 28.65 9.21
N ASN A 494 10.44 27.70 8.55
CA ASN A 494 8.99 27.72 8.38
C ASN A 494 8.30 26.96 9.53
N PRO A 495 7.62 27.66 10.45
CA PRO A 495 6.99 27.04 11.62
C PRO A 495 5.90 26.04 11.24
N ALA A 496 5.24 26.19 10.09
CA ALA A 496 4.22 25.25 9.63
C ALA A 496 4.82 23.90 9.23
N ILE A 497 6.02 23.86 8.64
CA ILE A 497 6.71 22.61 8.29
C ILE A 497 7.18 21.91 9.56
N LEU A 498 7.79 22.66 10.48
CA LEU A 498 8.25 22.11 11.76
C LEU A 498 7.09 21.55 12.57
N LEU A 499 5.92 22.21 12.54
CA LEU A 499 4.72 21.76 13.23
C LEU A 499 4.13 20.51 12.60
N VAL A 500 4.13 20.38 11.26
CA VAL A 500 3.69 19.18 10.55
C VAL A 500 4.65 18.01 10.78
N LEU A 501 5.96 18.24 10.72
CA LEU A 501 6.96 17.20 10.98
C LEU A 501 6.94 16.77 12.45
N ALA A 502 7.00 17.71 13.39
CA ALA A 502 6.97 17.42 14.81
C ALA A 502 5.62 16.82 15.23
N GLY A 503 4.51 17.37 14.73
CA GLY A 503 3.16 16.86 14.97
C GLY A 503 2.96 15.47 14.39
N GLY A 504 3.53 15.20 13.21
CA GLY A 504 3.48 13.87 12.58
C GLY A 504 4.27 12.83 13.37
N ILE A 505 5.49 13.15 13.79
CA ILE A 505 6.33 12.27 14.63
C ILE A 505 5.67 12.06 16.01
N PHE A 506 5.16 13.12 16.61
CA PHE A 506 4.49 13.07 17.89
C PHE A 506 3.18 12.25 17.81
N LEU A 507 2.36 12.47 16.78
CA LEU A 507 1.13 11.74 16.56
C LEU A 507 1.42 10.25 16.27
N TYR A 508 2.43 9.96 15.45
CA TYR A 508 2.87 8.58 15.20
C TYR A 508 3.35 7.90 16.48
N GLY A 509 4.19 8.57 17.28
CA GLY A 509 4.68 8.05 18.55
C GLY A 509 3.56 7.86 19.58
N LEU A 510 2.60 8.78 19.64
CA LEU A 510 1.41 8.67 20.48
C LEU A 510 0.54 7.49 20.04
N LEU A 511 0.21 7.38 18.75
CA LEU A 511 -0.59 6.30 18.20
C LEU A 511 0.10 4.94 18.42
N TYR A 512 1.40 4.86 18.17
CA TYR A 512 2.19 3.66 18.41
C TYR A 512 2.17 3.26 19.88
N ASN A 513 2.43 4.20 20.79
CA ASN A 513 2.39 3.96 22.23
C ASN A 513 0.98 3.55 22.70
N TYR A 514 -0.08 4.20 22.21
CA TYR A 514 -1.45 3.82 22.57
C TYR A 514 -1.88 2.47 22.01
N MET A 515 -1.35 2.05 20.86
CA MET A 515 -1.65 0.73 20.29
C MET A 515 -0.94 -0.40 21.04
N TYR A 516 0.31 -0.18 21.48
CA TYR A 516 1.17 -1.25 21.99
C TYR A 516 1.42 -1.16 23.50
N ALA A 517 1.33 0.01 24.14
CA ALA A 517 1.60 0.18 25.57
C ALA A 517 0.65 -0.56 26.52
N PRO A 518 -0.67 -0.68 26.26
CA PRO A 518 -1.55 -1.42 27.16
C PRO A 518 -1.19 -2.89 27.34
N ASN A 519 -0.48 -3.47 26.37
CA ASN A 519 -0.05 -4.87 26.43
C ASN A 519 1.29 -5.06 27.18
N LEU A 520 2.07 -3.99 27.37
CA LEU A 520 3.33 -4.02 28.11
C LEU A 520 3.11 -3.91 29.62
N VAL A 521 2.10 -3.17 30.07
CA VAL A 521 1.81 -2.92 31.50
C VAL A 521 1.10 -4.10 32.18
N ARG A 522 0.49 -5.03 31.44
CA ARG A 522 -0.19 -6.21 32.01
C ARG A 522 0.74 -7.40 32.32
N LYS A 523 2.03 -7.29 32.08
CA LYS A 523 3.03 -8.35 32.30
C LYS A 523 4.15 -7.96 33.27
N ALA A 524 4.00 -6.88 34.03
CA ALA A 524 4.87 -6.53 35.15
C ALA A 524 4.29 -7.01 36.48
#